data_696c5afe54b9bacb5659065cd4628a11
#
_entry.id   696c5afe54b9bacb5659065cd4628a11
#
_cell.length_a   1.000
_cell.length_b   1.000
_cell.length_c   1.000
_cell.angle_alpha   90.00
_cell.angle_beta   90.00
_cell.angle_gamma   90.00
#
_symmetry.space_group_name_H-M   'P 1'
#
loop_
_entity.id
_entity.type
_entity.pdbx_description
1 polymer ?
#
loop_
_entity_poly.entity_id
_entity_poly.type
_entity_poly.pdbx_seq_one_letter_code
_entity_poly.pdbx_strand_id
1 'polypeptide(L)'
;DGNYVTEQKDARGKIVRTETDPQRGTTTSVTDAKGQTVEYKYDELRRIVKTSAKMGAKEGIQTVHNEYTYDVKRGNLVEIRHNTDGNTANDVVYSFEQDALGRQTAVKVGNQTLSQSQYQNDPTKPNFGTLIATTYGNGAKVSSRYDDFNRVTGVVYGEETAPRYEYDYNAQGKVARVRDNLLNRTTQSEYDLANRPVRVKTSEDAKHVYTGQVAYDNVYGNLSEFTEKVGENRQEYGTKFGYDDENRPTSLTYSIGATTIGQSTTTIDKLNRTTFSAVKLGSKT
;
A
#
# COMPACT_ATOMS: atom_id res chain seq x y z
N ASP A 1 -7.73 -35.93 5.93
CA ASP A 1 -8.94 -36.00 5.12
C ASP A 1 -8.78 -35.38 3.72
N GLY A 2 -7.62 -34.82 3.41
CA GLY A 2 -7.26 -34.27 2.10
C GLY A 2 -7.86 -32.90 1.74
N ASN A 3 -8.70 -32.33 2.59
CA ASN A 3 -9.39 -31.07 2.30
C ASN A 3 -8.63 -29.83 2.79
N TYR A 4 -7.76 -29.96 3.80
CA TYR A 4 -7.07 -28.85 4.41
C TYR A 4 -5.58 -29.12 4.57
N VAL A 5 -4.75 -28.09 4.36
CA VAL A 5 -3.32 -28.18 4.59
C VAL A 5 -3.07 -28.15 6.11
N THR A 6 -2.54 -29.22 6.66
CA THR A 6 -2.24 -29.35 8.10
C THR A 6 -0.80 -29.05 8.43
N GLU A 7 0.11 -29.16 7.44
CA GLU A 7 1.53 -28.91 7.62
C GLU A 7 2.15 -28.32 6.35
N GLN A 8 2.97 -27.28 6.50
CA GLN A 8 3.80 -26.70 5.45
C GLN A 8 5.24 -26.71 5.88
N LYS A 9 6.12 -27.26 5.04
CA LYS A 9 7.57 -27.33 5.29
C LYS A 9 8.32 -26.52 4.24
N ASP A 10 9.18 -25.58 4.71
CA ASP A 10 10.02 -24.79 3.81
C ASP A 10 11.27 -25.57 3.36
N ALA A 11 12.05 -25.00 2.43
CA ALA A 11 13.30 -25.60 1.92
C ALA A 11 14.39 -25.77 2.99
N ARG A 12 14.26 -25.11 4.13
CA ARG A 12 15.17 -25.21 5.29
C ARG A 12 14.67 -26.21 6.34
N GLY A 13 13.57 -26.93 6.03
CA GLY A 13 12.98 -27.90 6.93
C GLY A 13 12.14 -27.32 8.07
N LYS A 14 11.87 -26.02 8.07
CA LYS A 14 10.99 -25.39 9.07
C LYS A 14 9.54 -25.72 8.79
N ILE A 15 8.78 -26.05 9.81
CA ILE A 15 7.41 -26.55 9.71
C ILE A 15 6.47 -25.56 10.37
N VAL A 16 5.40 -25.22 9.67
CA VAL A 16 4.22 -24.53 10.20
C VAL A 16 3.07 -25.53 10.20
N ARG A 17 2.34 -25.63 11.31
CA ARG A 17 1.17 -26.51 11.44
C ARG A 17 -0.10 -25.69 11.57
N THR A 18 -1.15 -26.14 10.91
CA THR A 18 -2.47 -25.51 10.94
C THR A 18 -3.52 -26.56 11.31
N GLU A 19 -4.34 -26.26 12.29
CA GLU A 19 -5.52 -27.04 12.62
C GLU A 19 -6.75 -26.32 12.08
N THR A 20 -7.70 -27.08 11.54
CA THR A 20 -8.92 -26.56 10.92
C THR A 20 -10.13 -27.36 11.42
N ASP A 21 -11.20 -26.67 11.79
CA ASP A 21 -12.50 -27.31 12.05
C ASP A 21 -13.03 -27.88 10.74
N PRO A 22 -13.14 -29.20 10.61
CA PRO A 22 -13.55 -29.83 9.35
C PRO A 22 -15.01 -29.57 8.97
N GLN A 23 -15.87 -29.23 9.93
CA GLN A 23 -17.27 -28.93 9.69
C GLN A 23 -17.49 -27.50 9.20
N ARG A 24 -16.70 -26.57 9.73
CA ARG A 24 -16.84 -25.14 9.45
C ARG A 24 -15.81 -24.60 8.46
N GLY A 25 -14.71 -25.29 8.23
CA GLY A 25 -13.61 -24.87 7.39
C GLY A 25 -12.80 -23.70 7.98
N THR A 26 -12.92 -23.46 9.29
CA THR A 26 -12.23 -22.35 9.97
C THR A 26 -10.96 -22.85 10.64
N THR A 27 -9.87 -22.10 10.52
CA THR A 27 -8.60 -22.40 11.20
C THR A 27 -8.75 -22.22 12.70
N THR A 28 -8.51 -23.28 13.49
CA THR A 28 -8.63 -23.23 14.96
C THR A 28 -7.30 -22.94 15.64
N SER A 29 -6.18 -23.33 15.03
CA SER A 29 -4.84 -22.97 15.51
C SER A 29 -3.82 -22.91 14.40
N VAL A 30 -2.76 -22.11 14.61
CA VAL A 30 -1.56 -22.09 13.79
C VAL A 30 -0.35 -22.14 14.69
N THR A 31 0.54 -23.12 14.47
CA THR A 31 1.82 -23.24 15.19
C THR A 31 2.96 -22.92 14.24
N ASP A 32 3.78 -21.93 14.59
CA ASP A 32 4.93 -21.52 13.80
C ASP A 32 6.12 -22.48 13.94
N ALA A 33 7.17 -22.25 13.15
CA ALA A 33 8.37 -23.06 13.15
C ALA A 33 9.20 -22.99 14.44
N LYS A 34 8.86 -22.09 15.38
CA LYS A 34 9.46 -21.99 16.71
C LYS A 34 8.61 -22.67 17.78
N GLY A 35 7.46 -23.26 17.38
CA GLY A 35 6.52 -23.89 18.29
C GLY A 35 5.56 -22.91 18.99
N GLN A 36 5.49 -21.65 18.55
CA GLN A 36 4.53 -20.70 19.08
C GLN A 36 3.18 -20.93 18.44
N THR A 37 2.13 -21.05 19.24
CA THR A 37 0.78 -21.34 18.76
C THR A 37 -0.13 -20.15 19.01
N VAL A 38 -0.89 -19.80 17.96
CA VAL A 38 -2.02 -18.88 18.02
C VAL A 38 -3.30 -19.68 17.83
N GLU A 39 -4.23 -19.55 18.76
CA GLU A 39 -5.56 -20.18 18.74
C GLU A 39 -6.62 -19.15 18.31
N TYR A 40 -7.63 -19.60 17.59
CA TYR A 40 -8.73 -18.77 17.09
C TYR A 40 -10.07 -19.32 17.53
N LYS A 41 -10.98 -18.44 17.96
CA LYS A 41 -12.39 -18.77 18.20
C LYS A 41 -13.27 -17.93 17.31
N TYR A 42 -14.38 -18.53 16.90
CA TYR A 42 -15.33 -17.93 15.95
C TYR A 42 -16.75 -17.92 16.51
N ASP A 43 -17.54 -16.97 16.04
CA ASP A 43 -18.99 -16.98 16.25
C ASP A 43 -19.71 -17.88 15.22
N GLU A 44 -21.03 -17.88 15.28
CA GLU A 44 -21.87 -18.66 14.36
C GLU A 44 -21.78 -18.19 12.89
N LEU A 45 -21.43 -16.90 12.68
CA LEU A 45 -21.19 -16.30 11.36
C LEU A 45 -19.75 -16.48 10.87
N ARG A 46 -18.93 -17.29 11.56
CA ARG A 46 -17.52 -17.56 11.27
C ARG A 46 -16.61 -16.33 11.36
N ARG A 47 -17.01 -15.31 12.13
CA ARG A 47 -16.14 -14.17 12.42
C ARG A 47 -15.27 -14.51 13.63
N ILE A 48 -14.02 -14.07 13.63
CA ILE A 48 -13.10 -14.28 14.76
C ILE A 48 -13.62 -13.46 15.95
N VAL A 49 -13.92 -14.11 17.08
CA VAL A 49 -14.31 -13.44 18.35
C VAL A 49 -13.20 -13.48 19.38
N LYS A 50 -12.19 -14.35 19.23
CA LYS A 50 -11.02 -14.36 20.09
C LYS A 50 -9.81 -14.93 19.38
N THR A 51 -8.65 -14.32 19.62
CA THR A 51 -7.33 -14.88 19.31
C THR A 51 -6.52 -14.99 20.59
N SER A 52 -5.78 -16.08 20.78
CA SER A 52 -4.95 -16.30 21.97
C SER A 52 -3.58 -16.83 21.56
N ALA A 53 -2.52 -16.28 22.14
CA ALA A 53 -1.16 -16.74 21.97
C ALA A 53 -0.49 -16.91 23.33
N LYS A 54 0.28 -18.00 23.49
CA LYS A 54 1.14 -18.18 24.66
C LYS A 54 2.49 -17.53 24.36
N MET A 55 2.81 -16.47 25.08
CA MET A 55 4.11 -15.79 25.00
C MET A 55 4.87 -16.05 26.31
N GLY A 56 6.12 -16.54 26.22
CA GLY A 56 6.85 -16.80 27.42
C GLY A 56 8.34 -16.89 27.26
N ALA A 57 9.06 -16.14 28.08
CA ALA A 57 10.41 -16.45 28.53
C ALA A 57 10.32 -17.46 29.69
N LYS A 58 11.45 -18.10 30.01
CA LYS A 58 11.63 -19.26 30.89
C LYS A 58 10.87 -19.31 32.25
N GLU A 59 10.24 -18.24 32.70
CA GLU A 59 9.51 -18.14 33.98
C GLU A 59 8.19 -17.41 33.78
N GLY A 60 7.14 -18.16 33.53
CA GLY A 60 5.77 -17.65 33.44
C GLY A 60 5.26 -17.43 32.03
N ILE A 61 4.63 -18.46 31.48
CA ILE A 61 3.90 -18.35 30.21
C ILE A 61 2.70 -17.44 30.42
N GLN A 62 2.73 -16.24 29.83
CA GLN A 62 1.57 -15.36 29.77
C GLN A 62 0.76 -15.67 28.52
N THR A 63 -0.54 -15.75 28.69
CA THR A 63 -1.47 -15.82 27.55
C THR A 63 -1.91 -14.43 27.18
N VAL A 64 -1.49 -13.99 26.00
CA VAL A 64 -1.97 -12.76 25.39
C VAL A 64 -3.19 -13.10 24.55
N HIS A 65 -4.26 -12.32 24.66
CA HIS A 65 -5.42 -12.54 23.81
C HIS A 65 -6.07 -11.23 23.36
N ASN A 66 -6.75 -11.30 22.24
CA ASN A 66 -7.67 -10.27 21.78
C ASN A 66 -9.07 -10.85 21.72
N GLU A 67 -10.05 -10.09 22.19
CA GLU A 67 -11.47 -10.37 22.02
C GLU A 67 -12.08 -9.33 21.10
N TYR A 68 -12.97 -9.77 20.22
CA TYR A 68 -13.58 -8.96 19.18
C TYR A 68 -15.09 -8.97 19.34
N THR A 69 -15.68 -7.80 19.48
CA THR A 69 -17.13 -7.62 19.59
C THR A 69 -17.68 -6.99 18.32
N TYR A 70 -18.77 -7.53 17.82
CA TYR A 70 -19.43 -7.07 16.61
C TYR A 70 -20.83 -6.54 16.90
N ASP A 71 -21.23 -5.48 16.20
CA ASP A 71 -22.62 -5.00 16.22
C ASP A 71 -23.57 -6.07 15.70
N VAL A 72 -24.63 -6.32 16.48
CA VAL A 72 -25.61 -7.39 16.19
C VAL A 72 -26.41 -7.11 14.91
N LYS A 73 -26.65 -5.83 14.57
CA LYS A 73 -27.51 -5.45 13.44
C LYS A 73 -26.78 -5.47 12.12
N ARG A 74 -25.52 -5.02 12.09
CA ARG A 74 -24.74 -4.81 10.86
C ARG A 74 -23.55 -5.72 10.72
N GLY A 75 -23.13 -6.35 11.82
CA GLY A 75 -21.98 -7.22 11.84
C GLY A 75 -20.63 -6.49 11.81
N ASN A 76 -20.60 -5.16 11.99
CA ASN A 76 -19.38 -4.39 12.02
C ASN A 76 -18.63 -4.61 13.35
N LEU A 77 -17.30 -4.57 13.30
CA LEU A 77 -16.46 -4.60 14.51
C LEU A 77 -16.67 -3.30 15.31
N VAL A 78 -17.03 -3.42 16.60
CA VAL A 78 -17.27 -2.27 17.49
C VAL A 78 -16.32 -2.21 18.68
N GLU A 79 -15.68 -3.32 19.06
CA GLU A 79 -14.70 -3.35 20.14
C GLU A 79 -13.62 -4.39 19.88
N ILE A 80 -12.38 -4.04 20.25
CA ILE A 80 -11.26 -4.98 20.43
C ILE A 80 -10.76 -4.80 21.86
N ARG A 81 -10.78 -5.89 22.63
CA ARG A 81 -10.20 -5.95 23.96
C ARG A 81 -8.88 -6.69 23.91
N HIS A 82 -7.80 -6.01 24.24
CA HIS A 82 -6.44 -6.56 24.20
C HIS A 82 -5.95 -6.81 25.64
N ASN A 83 -5.63 -8.05 25.95
CA ASN A 83 -5.09 -8.49 27.23
C ASN A 83 -3.69 -9.04 27.04
N THR A 84 -2.72 -8.57 27.86
CA THR A 84 -1.31 -8.95 27.75
C THR A 84 -0.77 -9.70 28.97
N ASP A 85 -1.50 -9.73 30.09
CA ASP A 85 -1.02 -10.24 31.38
C ASP A 85 -1.99 -11.20 32.07
N GLY A 86 -3.13 -11.51 31.44
CA GLY A 86 -4.19 -12.34 32.00
C GLY A 86 -5.08 -11.64 33.03
N ASN A 87 -4.80 -10.37 33.38
CA ASN A 87 -5.61 -9.57 34.31
C ASN A 87 -6.52 -8.63 33.49
N THR A 88 -7.82 -8.87 33.52
CA THR A 88 -8.82 -8.07 32.77
C THR A 88 -8.90 -6.61 33.24
N ALA A 89 -8.39 -6.27 34.41
CA ALA A 89 -8.31 -4.88 34.88
C ALA A 89 -7.29 -4.05 34.09
N ASN A 90 -6.34 -4.71 33.44
CA ASN A 90 -5.28 -4.10 32.62
C ASN A 90 -5.57 -4.18 31.11
N ASP A 91 -6.78 -4.57 30.73
CA ASP A 91 -7.17 -4.66 29.32
C ASP A 91 -7.10 -3.30 28.63
N VAL A 92 -6.49 -3.28 27.47
CA VAL A 92 -6.57 -2.14 26.56
C VAL A 92 -7.78 -2.33 25.65
N VAL A 93 -8.77 -1.46 25.80
CA VAL A 93 -10.04 -1.57 25.07
C VAL A 93 -10.09 -0.50 23.98
N TYR A 94 -10.12 -0.96 22.73
CA TYR A 94 -10.39 -0.12 21.57
C TYR A 94 -11.88 -0.18 21.25
N SER A 95 -12.54 0.95 21.06
CA SER A 95 -13.92 1.03 20.58
C SER A 95 -14.04 1.82 19.30
N PHE A 96 -14.95 1.37 18.42
CA PHE A 96 -15.17 1.91 17.09
C PHE A 96 -16.63 2.40 17.00
N GLU A 97 -16.81 3.71 17.05
CA GLU A 97 -18.12 4.32 16.86
C GLU A 97 -18.46 4.40 15.36
N GLN A 98 -19.73 4.28 15.06
CA GLN A 98 -20.22 4.29 13.68
C GLN A 98 -21.51 5.12 13.57
N ASP A 99 -21.72 5.68 12.39
CA ASP A 99 -22.97 6.37 12.08
C ASP A 99 -24.08 5.41 11.62
N ALA A 100 -25.23 5.98 11.29
CA ALA A 100 -26.38 5.23 10.81
C ALA A 100 -26.13 4.47 9.48
N LEU A 101 -25.14 4.84 8.70
CA LEU A 101 -24.72 4.17 7.47
C LEU A 101 -23.64 3.11 7.71
N GLY A 102 -23.18 2.92 8.97
CA GLY A 102 -22.12 1.97 9.33
C GLY A 102 -20.70 2.49 9.04
N ARG A 103 -20.52 3.80 8.77
CA ARG A 103 -19.21 4.41 8.57
C ARG A 103 -18.59 4.73 9.94
N GLN A 104 -17.29 4.45 10.09
CA GLN A 104 -16.57 4.69 11.34
C GLN A 104 -16.43 6.19 11.62
N THR A 105 -17.03 6.67 12.71
CA THR A 105 -17.00 8.09 13.12
C THR A 105 -15.98 8.39 14.21
N ALA A 106 -15.62 7.40 15.04
CA ALA A 106 -14.55 7.56 16.01
C ALA A 106 -13.85 6.25 16.33
N VAL A 107 -12.58 6.37 16.72
CA VAL A 107 -11.78 5.33 17.38
C VAL A 107 -11.38 5.83 18.75
N LYS A 108 -11.58 5.02 19.78
CA LYS A 108 -11.24 5.36 21.18
C LYS A 108 -10.42 4.24 21.81
N VAL A 109 -9.62 4.61 22.80
CA VAL A 109 -8.97 3.69 23.74
C VAL A 109 -9.38 4.10 25.15
N GLY A 110 -10.15 3.25 25.85
CA GLY A 110 -10.82 3.62 27.06
C GLY A 110 -11.67 4.90 26.85
N ASN A 111 -11.40 5.95 27.62
CA ASN A 111 -12.08 7.24 27.50
C ASN A 111 -11.38 8.22 26.54
N GLN A 112 -10.26 7.84 25.95
CA GLN A 112 -9.45 8.70 25.07
C GLN A 112 -9.84 8.52 23.62
N THR A 113 -10.20 9.61 22.93
CA THR A 113 -10.44 9.59 21.50
C THR A 113 -9.10 9.61 20.74
N LEU A 114 -8.85 8.60 19.90
CA LEU A 114 -7.68 8.53 19.02
C LEU A 114 -7.91 9.24 17.70
N SER A 115 -9.12 9.13 17.17
CA SER A 115 -9.51 9.84 15.96
C SER A 115 -11.01 10.02 15.87
N GLN A 116 -11.42 11.10 15.19
CA GLN A 116 -12.81 11.38 14.80
C GLN A 116 -12.86 11.63 13.30
N SER A 117 -13.81 11.00 12.62
CA SER A 117 -14.04 11.11 11.19
C SER A 117 -15.34 11.87 10.91
N GLN A 118 -15.29 12.83 10.00
CA GLN A 118 -16.43 13.58 9.53
C GLN A 118 -16.72 13.24 8.07
N TYR A 119 -17.97 13.01 7.75
CA TYR A 119 -18.40 12.66 6.40
C TYR A 119 -19.34 13.73 5.82
N GLN A 120 -19.32 13.88 4.50
CA GLN A 120 -20.33 14.69 3.81
C GLN A 120 -21.70 14.01 3.96
N ASN A 121 -22.60 14.64 4.70
CA ASN A 121 -23.92 14.09 5.02
C ASN A 121 -25.07 14.79 4.28
N ASP A 122 -24.78 15.79 3.45
CA ASP A 122 -25.77 16.43 2.58
C ASP A 122 -25.95 15.57 1.32
N PRO A 123 -27.14 14.92 1.15
CA PRO A 123 -27.38 14.04 0.00
C PRO A 123 -27.52 14.80 -1.34
N THR A 124 -27.60 16.14 -1.28
CA THR A 124 -27.66 16.97 -2.49
C THR A 124 -26.28 17.29 -3.06
N LYS A 125 -25.21 16.99 -2.30
CA LYS A 125 -23.83 17.22 -2.74
C LYS A 125 -23.29 16.04 -3.54
N PRO A 126 -22.56 16.29 -4.64
CA PRO A 126 -21.96 15.22 -5.46
C PRO A 126 -21.09 14.27 -4.64
N ASN A 127 -20.36 14.80 -3.64
CA ASN A 127 -19.48 14.03 -2.77
C ASN A 127 -20.18 13.48 -1.50
N PHE A 128 -21.50 13.26 -1.54
CA PHE A 128 -22.24 12.64 -0.43
C PHE A 128 -21.58 11.31 -0.03
N GLY A 129 -21.41 11.13 1.27
CA GLY A 129 -20.81 9.92 1.84
C GLY A 129 -19.29 9.92 1.91
N THR A 130 -18.56 10.86 1.32
CA THR A 130 -17.11 10.92 1.39
C THR A 130 -16.61 11.38 2.76
N LEU A 131 -15.41 10.94 3.14
CA LEU A 131 -14.70 11.40 4.33
C LEU A 131 -14.12 12.80 4.08
N ILE A 132 -14.66 13.83 4.73
CA ILE A 132 -14.26 15.23 4.52
C ILE A 132 -13.22 15.71 5.54
N ALA A 133 -13.15 15.11 6.73
CA ALA A 133 -12.13 15.45 7.72
C ALA A 133 -11.88 14.31 8.71
N THR A 134 -10.64 14.24 9.22
CA THR A 134 -10.26 13.42 10.38
C THR A 134 -9.53 14.31 11.38
N THR A 135 -9.98 14.29 12.63
CA THR A 135 -9.27 14.91 13.76
C THR A 135 -8.68 13.80 14.61
N TYR A 136 -7.40 13.88 14.91
CA TYR A 136 -6.67 12.93 15.74
C TYR A 136 -6.66 13.34 17.21
N GLY A 137 -6.39 12.40 18.12
CA GLY A 137 -6.41 12.64 19.56
C GLY A 137 -5.40 13.68 20.07
N ASN A 138 -4.37 13.98 19.29
CA ASN A 138 -3.41 15.05 19.54
C ASN A 138 -3.87 16.44 19.03
N GLY A 139 -5.10 16.53 18.51
CA GLY A 139 -5.66 17.74 17.93
C GLY A 139 -5.29 18.01 16.47
N ALA A 140 -4.41 17.19 15.88
CA ALA A 140 -4.11 17.34 14.45
C ALA A 140 -5.34 17.02 13.60
N LYS A 141 -5.58 17.83 12.58
CA LYS A 141 -6.73 17.67 11.67
C LYS A 141 -6.25 17.58 10.22
N VAL A 142 -6.86 16.69 9.48
CA VAL A 142 -6.68 16.57 8.03
C VAL A 142 -8.04 16.64 7.37
N SER A 143 -8.20 17.56 6.41
CA SER A 143 -9.45 17.73 5.66
C SER A 143 -9.19 17.56 4.16
N SER A 144 -10.17 16.99 3.46
CA SER A 144 -10.10 16.74 2.02
C SER A 144 -11.16 17.54 1.29
N ARG A 145 -10.79 18.11 0.13
CA ARG A 145 -11.70 18.71 -0.84
C ARG A 145 -11.89 17.76 -2.00
N TYR A 146 -13.05 17.80 -2.61
CA TYR A 146 -13.44 16.90 -3.70
C TYR A 146 -14.01 17.67 -4.88
N ASP A 147 -13.86 17.11 -6.08
CA ASP A 147 -14.60 17.53 -7.25
C ASP A 147 -15.96 16.79 -7.36
N ASP A 148 -16.73 17.12 -8.41
CA ASP A 148 -18.05 16.52 -8.66
C ASP A 148 -17.99 15.03 -9.05
N PHE A 149 -16.80 14.48 -9.28
CA PHE A 149 -16.55 13.06 -9.54
C PHE A 149 -16.04 12.30 -8.31
N ASN A 150 -16.12 12.91 -7.11
CA ASN A 150 -15.62 12.36 -5.83
C ASN A 150 -14.09 12.12 -5.80
N ARG A 151 -13.30 12.84 -6.60
CA ARG A 151 -11.86 12.78 -6.58
C ARG A 151 -11.32 13.89 -5.66
N VAL A 152 -10.27 13.57 -4.89
CA VAL A 152 -9.63 14.53 -3.99
C VAL A 152 -8.93 15.62 -4.80
N THR A 153 -9.34 16.87 -4.62
CA THR A 153 -8.71 18.04 -5.26
C THR A 153 -7.80 18.83 -4.32
N GLY A 154 -7.91 18.60 -3.02
CA GLY A 154 -7.07 19.29 -2.05
C GLY A 154 -7.02 18.58 -0.70
N VAL A 155 -5.87 18.66 -0.04
CA VAL A 155 -5.67 18.19 1.34
C VAL A 155 -5.19 19.36 2.18
N VAL A 156 -5.90 19.63 3.27
CA VAL A 156 -5.68 20.72 4.22
C VAL A 156 -5.26 20.14 5.56
N TYR A 157 -4.24 20.70 6.18
CA TYR A 157 -3.78 20.31 7.51
C TYR A 157 -4.12 21.39 8.54
N GLY A 158 -4.50 20.98 9.73
CA GLY A 158 -4.88 21.87 10.82
C GLY A 158 -6.11 22.72 10.48
N GLU A 159 -6.08 23.96 10.88
CA GLU A 159 -7.13 24.97 10.63
C GLU A 159 -6.78 25.89 9.44
N GLU A 160 -5.83 25.50 8.60
CA GLU A 160 -5.49 26.25 7.38
C GLU A 160 -6.68 26.33 6.44
N THR A 161 -6.78 27.44 5.70
CA THR A 161 -7.82 27.64 4.69
C THR A 161 -7.37 27.20 3.30
N ALA A 162 -6.05 27.22 3.05
CA ALA A 162 -5.45 26.78 1.80
C ALA A 162 -5.01 25.31 1.90
N PRO A 163 -5.17 24.52 0.84
CA PRO A 163 -4.68 23.15 0.85
C PRO A 163 -3.15 23.10 0.82
N ARG A 164 -2.56 22.17 1.58
CA ARG A 164 -1.15 21.83 1.49
C ARG A 164 -0.84 21.15 0.17
N TYR A 165 -1.69 20.22 -0.25
CA TYR A 165 -1.60 19.52 -1.53
C TYR A 165 -2.83 19.84 -2.38
N GLU A 166 -2.60 20.11 -3.67
CA GLU A 166 -3.63 20.28 -4.69
C GLU A 166 -3.43 19.26 -5.79
N TYR A 167 -4.52 18.73 -6.32
CA TYR A 167 -4.54 17.70 -7.35
C TYR A 167 -5.42 18.12 -8.52
N ASP A 168 -4.88 18.03 -9.73
CA ASP A 168 -5.65 18.11 -10.96
C ASP A 168 -5.65 16.76 -11.66
N TYR A 169 -6.71 16.50 -12.38
CA TYR A 169 -6.92 15.25 -13.08
C TYR A 169 -7.07 15.51 -14.59
N ASN A 170 -6.58 14.57 -15.41
CA ASN A 170 -6.84 14.57 -16.83
C ASN A 170 -8.27 14.06 -17.14
N ALA A 171 -8.67 14.11 -18.42
CA ALA A 171 -9.99 13.67 -18.86
C ALA A 171 -10.27 12.18 -18.57
N GLN A 172 -9.24 11.35 -18.41
CA GLN A 172 -9.33 9.92 -18.07
C GLN A 172 -9.32 9.67 -16.55
N GLY A 173 -9.31 10.72 -15.71
CA GLY A 173 -9.33 10.61 -14.26
C GLY A 173 -7.97 10.28 -13.61
N LYS A 174 -6.86 10.37 -14.36
CA LYS A 174 -5.50 10.22 -13.79
C LYS A 174 -5.02 11.55 -13.23
N VAL A 175 -4.22 11.49 -12.15
CA VAL A 175 -3.59 12.68 -11.57
C VAL A 175 -2.60 13.27 -12.57
N ALA A 176 -2.95 14.44 -13.13
CA ALA A 176 -2.12 15.16 -14.10
C ALA A 176 -1.15 16.14 -13.41
N ARG A 177 -1.55 16.69 -12.27
CA ARG A 177 -0.71 17.61 -11.49
C ARG A 177 -0.91 17.42 -10.00
N VAL A 178 0.19 17.43 -9.26
CA VAL A 178 0.22 17.57 -7.80
C VAL A 178 1.02 18.81 -7.45
N ARG A 179 0.46 19.69 -6.64
CA ARG A 179 1.16 20.86 -6.09
C ARG A 179 1.32 20.71 -4.58
N ASP A 180 2.54 20.83 -4.09
CA ASP A 180 2.86 20.98 -2.68
C ASP A 180 3.08 22.47 -2.40
N ASN A 181 2.11 23.12 -1.76
CA ASN A 181 2.14 24.54 -1.52
C ASN A 181 3.15 24.96 -0.42
N LEU A 182 3.54 24.04 0.47
CA LEU A 182 4.57 24.33 1.47
C LEU A 182 5.97 24.38 0.85
N LEU A 183 6.27 23.41 -0.01
CA LEU A 183 7.57 23.31 -0.68
C LEU A 183 7.60 24.10 -2.00
N ASN A 184 6.50 24.75 -2.38
CA ASN A 184 6.31 25.37 -3.70
C ASN A 184 6.71 24.42 -4.86
N ARG A 185 6.43 23.13 -4.69
CA ARG A 185 6.83 22.09 -5.62
C ARG A 185 5.62 21.60 -6.43
N THR A 186 5.81 21.52 -7.74
CA THR A 186 4.80 21.00 -8.66
C THR A 186 5.32 19.76 -9.36
N THR A 187 4.54 18.70 -9.36
CA THR A 187 4.76 17.48 -10.15
C THR A 187 3.66 17.37 -11.20
N GLN A 188 4.06 17.28 -12.47
CA GLN A 188 3.17 17.08 -13.62
C GLN A 188 3.41 15.70 -14.21
N SER A 189 2.32 15.00 -14.56
CA SER A 189 2.36 13.66 -15.16
C SER A 189 1.59 13.66 -16.47
N GLU A 190 2.20 13.11 -17.51
CA GLU A 190 1.59 12.92 -18.82
C GLU A 190 1.38 11.42 -19.06
N TYR A 191 0.33 11.09 -19.80
CA TYR A 191 -0.09 9.70 -20.06
C TYR A 191 -0.34 9.50 -21.54
N ASP A 192 -0.10 8.30 -22.04
CA ASP A 192 -0.48 7.90 -23.39
C ASP A 192 -1.97 7.56 -23.48
N LEU A 193 -2.42 7.21 -24.69
CA LEU A 193 -3.82 6.83 -24.95
C LEU A 193 -4.25 5.54 -24.22
N ALA A 194 -3.29 4.70 -23.82
CA ALA A 194 -3.53 3.51 -23.02
C ALA A 194 -3.48 3.80 -21.49
N ASN A 195 -3.41 5.08 -21.10
CA ASN A 195 -3.34 5.51 -19.69
C ASN A 195 -2.06 5.08 -18.97
N ARG A 196 -0.96 4.82 -19.69
CA ARG A 196 0.36 4.53 -19.14
C ARG A 196 1.13 5.84 -18.94
N PRO A 197 1.88 6.02 -17.85
CA PRO A 197 2.69 7.22 -17.65
C PRO A 197 3.81 7.29 -18.70
N VAL A 198 3.95 8.44 -19.38
CA VAL A 198 5.01 8.67 -20.38
C VAL A 198 5.97 9.77 -19.97
N ARG A 199 5.55 10.66 -19.06
CA ARG A 199 6.41 11.72 -18.56
C ARG A 199 6.02 12.15 -17.16
N VAL A 200 7.02 12.42 -16.33
CA VAL A 200 6.87 13.09 -15.05
C VAL A 200 7.86 14.25 -14.99
N LYS A 201 7.37 15.44 -14.67
CA LYS A 201 8.21 16.62 -14.43
C LYS A 201 7.92 17.15 -13.04
N THR A 202 8.94 17.23 -12.20
CA THR A 202 8.87 17.88 -10.88
C THR A 202 9.72 19.13 -10.89
N SER A 203 9.17 20.24 -10.41
CA SER A 203 9.89 21.54 -10.34
C SER A 203 9.55 22.27 -9.04
N GLU A 204 10.55 22.81 -8.39
CA GLU A 204 10.42 23.76 -7.28
C GLU A 204 10.76 25.17 -7.78
N ASP A 205 11.77 25.29 -8.63
CA ASP A 205 12.18 26.51 -9.33
C ASP A 205 12.86 26.14 -10.66
N ALA A 206 13.40 27.12 -11.39
CA ALA A 206 14.10 26.90 -12.65
C ALA A 206 15.39 26.05 -12.54
N LYS A 207 15.98 25.92 -11.35
CA LYS A 207 17.21 25.15 -11.10
C LYS A 207 16.94 23.73 -10.62
N HIS A 208 15.86 23.56 -9.87
CA HIS A 208 15.48 22.29 -9.25
C HIS A 208 14.35 21.63 -10.05
N VAL A 209 14.70 21.18 -11.26
CA VAL A 209 13.78 20.50 -12.16
C VAL A 209 14.25 19.05 -12.36
N TYR A 210 13.33 18.11 -12.17
CA TYR A 210 13.50 16.71 -12.54
C TYR A 210 12.53 16.39 -13.67
N THR A 211 13.00 15.67 -14.69
CA THR A 211 12.15 15.13 -15.73
C THR A 211 12.50 13.67 -15.95
N GLY A 212 11.50 12.78 -15.80
CA GLY A 212 11.56 11.39 -16.20
C GLY A 212 10.64 11.16 -17.41
N GLN A 213 11.09 10.40 -18.40
CA GLN A 213 10.30 10.01 -19.57
C GLN A 213 10.35 8.50 -19.74
N VAL A 214 9.25 7.94 -20.20
CA VAL A 214 9.08 6.51 -20.41
C VAL A 214 8.56 6.30 -21.83
N ALA A 215 9.18 5.38 -22.57
CA ALA A 215 8.66 4.90 -23.85
C ALA A 215 8.29 3.42 -23.74
N TYR A 216 7.29 3.03 -24.51
CA TYR A 216 6.81 1.65 -24.59
C TYR A 216 6.93 1.16 -26.04
N ASP A 217 7.20 -0.12 -26.23
CA ASP A 217 7.17 -0.71 -27.57
C ASP A 217 5.73 -0.77 -28.11
N ASN A 218 5.60 -0.78 -29.44
CA ASN A 218 4.31 -0.75 -30.11
C ASN A 218 3.67 -2.13 -30.29
N VAL A 219 4.40 -3.21 -30.00
CA VAL A 219 3.93 -4.58 -30.24
C VAL A 219 3.28 -5.16 -28.99
N TYR A 220 4.02 -5.19 -27.89
CA TYR A 220 3.56 -5.80 -26.64
C TYR A 220 3.28 -4.78 -25.52
N GLY A 221 3.64 -3.52 -25.73
CA GLY A 221 3.48 -2.46 -24.75
C GLY A 221 4.49 -2.51 -23.61
N ASN A 222 5.62 -3.17 -23.80
CA ASN A 222 6.68 -3.23 -22.81
C ASN A 222 7.42 -1.91 -22.69
N LEU A 223 8.06 -1.72 -21.54
CA LEU A 223 8.98 -0.61 -21.33
C LEU A 223 10.17 -0.73 -22.28
N SER A 224 10.28 0.17 -23.26
CA SER A 224 11.39 0.18 -24.23
C SER A 224 12.52 1.12 -23.85
N GLU A 225 12.19 2.24 -23.21
CA GLU A 225 13.18 3.23 -22.78
C GLU A 225 12.71 3.99 -21.54
N PHE A 226 13.64 4.27 -20.65
CA PHE A 226 13.48 5.22 -19.58
C PHE A 226 14.60 6.25 -19.66
N THR A 227 14.25 7.53 -19.62
CA THR A 227 15.24 8.62 -19.52
C THR A 227 14.94 9.51 -18.32
N GLU A 228 15.99 10.05 -17.74
CA GLU A 228 15.87 11.00 -16.63
C GLU A 228 16.87 12.15 -16.79
N LYS A 229 16.44 13.32 -16.35
CA LYS A 229 17.24 14.55 -16.37
C LYS A 229 17.01 15.33 -15.07
N VAL A 230 18.09 15.72 -14.40
CA VAL A 230 18.06 16.54 -13.20
C VAL A 230 18.65 17.90 -13.49
N GLY A 231 17.83 18.97 -13.46
CA GLY A 231 18.21 20.32 -13.84
C GLY A 231 18.10 20.55 -15.36
N GLU A 232 17.83 21.79 -15.78
CA GLU A 232 17.58 22.09 -17.20
C GLU A 232 18.80 21.89 -18.10
N ASN A 233 20.01 22.18 -17.59
CA ASN A 233 21.26 22.14 -18.36
C ASN A 233 22.16 20.92 -18.04
N ARG A 234 21.62 19.87 -17.40
CA ARG A 234 22.36 18.67 -17.05
C ARG A 234 22.18 17.58 -18.08
N GLN A 235 23.11 16.62 -18.08
CA GLN A 235 23.05 15.47 -18.95
C GLN A 235 21.82 14.59 -18.64
N GLU A 236 21.30 14.01 -19.70
CA GLU A 236 20.24 13.02 -19.62
C GLU A 236 20.84 11.63 -19.41
N TYR A 237 20.25 10.86 -18.50
CA TYR A 237 20.57 9.45 -18.26
C TYR A 237 19.50 8.60 -18.91
N GLY A 238 19.90 7.60 -19.68
CA GLY A 238 18.99 6.74 -20.40
C GLY A 238 19.22 5.27 -20.08
N THR A 239 18.13 4.51 -20.06
CA THR A 239 18.14 3.04 -19.99
C THR A 239 17.21 2.52 -21.07
N LYS A 240 17.76 1.70 -22.02
CA LYS A 240 16.98 1.01 -23.06
C LYS A 240 16.85 -0.47 -22.68
N PHE A 241 15.68 -1.01 -22.94
CA PHE A 241 15.31 -2.38 -22.67
C PHE A 241 15.14 -3.13 -24.01
N GLY A 242 15.76 -4.29 -24.13
CA GLY A 242 15.57 -5.17 -25.27
C GLY A 242 14.90 -6.47 -24.86
N TYR A 243 14.09 -7.02 -25.75
CA TYR A 243 13.31 -8.22 -25.56
C TYR A 243 13.53 -9.18 -26.72
N ASP A 244 13.31 -10.47 -26.50
CA ASP A 244 13.26 -11.48 -27.57
C ASP A 244 11.84 -11.64 -28.13
N ASP A 245 11.71 -12.54 -29.11
CA ASP A 245 10.44 -12.80 -29.79
C ASP A 245 9.36 -13.41 -28.87
N GLU A 246 9.76 -14.02 -27.77
CA GLU A 246 8.87 -14.51 -26.72
C GLU A 246 8.59 -13.47 -25.62
N ASN A 247 8.96 -12.21 -25.87
CA ASN A 247 8.69 -11.08 -24.98
C ASN A 247 9.44 -11.15 -23.63
N ARG A 248 10.61 -11.80 -23.60
CA ARG A 248 11.44 -11.92 -22.40
C ARG A 248 12.57 -10.86 -22.44
N PRO A 249 12.91 -10.22 -21.31
CA PRO A 249 13.96 -9.21 -21.28
C PRO A 249 15.33 -9.83 -21.57
N THR A 250 16.04 -9.31 -22.58
CA THR A 250 17.34 -9.82 -23.03
C THR A 250 18.47 -8.81 -22.93
N SER A 251 18.17 -7.52 -22.85
CA SER A 251 19.23 -6.52 -22.72
C SER A 251 18.80 -5.26 -21.98
N LEU A 252 19.79 -4.64 -21.33
CA LEU A 252 19.72 -3.30 -20.78
C LEU A 252 20.91 -2.50 -21.30
N THR A 253 20.66 -1.31 -21.84
CA THR A 253 21.71 -0.40 -22.30
C THR A 253 21.60 0.91 -21.51
N TYR A 254 22.69 1.30 -20.87
CA TYR A 254 22.78 2.54 -20.09
C TYR A 254 23.54 3.59 -20.86
N SER A 255 23.05 4.84 -20.84
CA SER A 255 23.67 5.97 -21.53
C SER A 255 23.70 7.25 -20.69
N ILE A 256 24.65 8.12 -21.00
CA ILE A 256 24.67 9.52 -20.56
C ILE A 256 24.69 10.38 -21.81
N GLY A 257 23.61 11.12 -22.05
CA GLY A 257 23.37 11.76 -23.34
C GLY A 257 23.41 10.72 -24.50
N ALA A 258 24.18 10.98 -25.50
CA ALA A 258 24.36 10.08 -26.67
C ALA A 258 25.38 8.93 -26.41
N THR A 259 26.09 8.93 -25.29
CA THR A 259 27.19 7.98 -25.03
C THR A 259 26.69 6.78 -24.21
N THR A 260 26.85 5.57 -24.76
CA THR A 260 26.63 4.34 -24.02
C THR A 260 27.72 4.11 -22.99
N ILE A 261 27.35 3.99 -21.71
CA ILE A 261 28.27 3.77 -20.59
C ILE A 261 28.28 2.32 -20.10
N GLY A 262 27.30 1.54 -20.47
CA GLY A 262 27.23 0.13 -20.11
C GLY A 262 26.12 -0.62 -20.83
N GLN A 263 26.30 -1.92 -20.94
CA GLN A 263 25.29 -2.81 -21.51
C GLN A 263 25.31 -4.14 -20.77
N SER A 264 24.13 -4.64 -20.42
CA SER A 264 23.92 -6.00 -19.92
C SER A 264 23.16 -6.78 -20.99
N THR A 265 23.59 -8.01 -21.29
CA THR A 265 22.90 -8.91 -22.22
C THR A 265 22.67 -10.27 -21.57
N THR A 266 21.54 -10.89 -21.87
CA THR A 266 21.14 -12.19 -21.34
C THR A 266 20.56 -13.03 -22.49
N THR A 267 20.99 -14.27 -22.61
CA THR A 267 20.40 -15.25 -23.54
C THR A 267 19.56 -16.24 -22.76
N ILE A 268 18.36 -16.50 -23.21
CA ILE A 268 17.37 -17.37 -22.54
C ILE A 268 17.00 -18.51 -23.50
N ASP A 269 17.07 -19.77 -23.03
CA ASP A 269 16.67 -20.92 -23.84
C ASP A 269 15.15 -21.12 -23.91
N LYS A 270 14.70 -22.09 -24.69
CA LYS A 270 13.28 -22.42 -24.86
C LYS A 270 12.59 -22.93 -23.58
N LEU A 271 13.36 -23.26 -22.55
CA LEU A 271 12.86 -23.68 -21.23
C LEU A 271 12.90 -22.55 -20.20
N ASN A 272 13.05 -21.29 -20.65
CA ASN A 272 13.16 -20.10 -19.82
C ASN A 272 14.38 -20.10 -18.88
N ARG A 273 15.46 -20.81 -19.23
CA ARG A 273 16.69 -20.81 -18.44
C ARG A 273 17.69 -19.84 -19.05
N THR A 274 18.34 -19.02 -18.23
CA THR A 274 19.46 -18.19 -18.64
C THR A 274 20.64 -19.07 -19.05
N THR A 275 21.08 -18.99 -20.30
CA THR A 275 22.22 -19.75 -20.84
C THR A 275 23.50 -18.91 -20.89
N PHE A 276 23.34 -17.60 -20.96
CA PHE A 276 24.45 -16.65 -20.99
C PHE A 276 24.02 -15.33 -20.37
N SER A 277 24.94 -14.69 -19.64
CA SER A 277 24.78 -13.33 -19.16
C SER A 277 26.12 -12.60 -19.21
N ALA A 278 26.16 -11.40 -19.74
CA ALA A 278 27.35 -10.57 -19.82
C ALA A 278 27.03 -9.12 -19.47
N VAL A 279 27.98 -8.45 -18.84
CA VAL A 279 27.96 -7.01 -18.59
C VAL A 279 29.19 -6.40 -19.24
N LYS A 280 28.98 -5.45 -20.14
CA LYS A 280 30.02 -4.63 -20.76
C LYS A 280 29.92 -3.22 -20.20
N LEU A 281 30.99 -2.75 -19.57
CA LEU A 281 31.12 -1.34 -19.17
C LEU A 281 31.80 -0.56 -20.26
N GLY A 282 31.34 0.67 -20.52
CA GLY A 282 31.97 1.57 -21.45
C GLY A 282 33.41 1.86 -21.01
N SER A 283 34.35 1.99 -21.96
CA SER A 283 35.70 2.46 -21.65
C SER A 283 35.60 3.90 -21.13
N LYS A 284 36.17 4.16 -19.95
CA LYS A 284 36.47 5.53 -19.55
C LYS A 284 37.45 6.09 -20.58
N THR A 285 37.04 7.10 -21.35
CA THR A 285 37.92 7.99 -22.07
C THR A 285 38.42 9.07 -21.11
#